data_8ac1a38f7dd723d33a080ea69b4d2791
#
_entry.id   8ac1a38f7dd723d33a080ea69b4d2791
#
_cell.length_a   1.000
_cell.length_b   1.000
_cell.length_c   1.000
_cell.angle_alpha   90.00
_cell.angle_beta   90.00
_cell.angle_gamma   90.00
#
_symmetry.space_group_name_H-M   'P 1'
#
loop_
_entity.id
_entity.type
_entity.pdbx_description
1 polymer ?
#
loop_
_entity_poly.entity_id
_entity_poly.type
_entity_poly.pdbx_seq_one_letter_code
_entity_poly.pdbx_strand_id
1 'polypeptide(L)'
;MAVKILIQRKVKPGKEEALNEIVRELRHKAMYAEGFISGETLQSIQDPSMHLVISTWKSISVWNKWLKGTYRKEIKKKMKEVLVGPEKMTPFQYE
;
A
#
# COMPACT_ATOMS: atom_id res chain seq x y z
N MET A 1 -6.44 -17.07 9.28
CA MET A 1 -5.15 -16.63 9.87
C MET A 1 -4.81 -15.25 9.33
N ALA A 2 -4.48 -14.32 10.22
CA ALA A 2 -4.13 -12.96 9.81
C ALA A 2 -2.81 -12.92 9.02
N VAL A 3 -2.74 -12.00 8.08
CA VAL A 3 -1.54 -11.81 7.25
C VAL A 3 -1.11 -10.34 7.32
N LYS A 4 0.18 -10.11 7.15
CA LYS A 4 0.73 -8.76 6.99
C LYS A 4 1.24 -8.61 5.57
N ILE A 5 0.89 -7.48 4.96
CA ILE A 5 1.35 -7.16 3.62
C ILE A 5 2.33 -6.00 3.73
N LEU A 6 3.55 -6.22 3.30
CA LEU A 6 4.57 -5.18 3.24
C LEU A 6 4.61 -4.62 1.83
N ILE A 7 4.41 -3.31 1.71
CA ILE A 7 4.39 -2.64 0.41
C ILE A 7 5.49 -1.59 0.40
N GLN A 8 6.46 -1.78 -0.49
CA GLN A 8 7.55 -0.83 -0.67
C GLN A 8 7.27 0.05 -1.89
N ARG A 9 7.46 1.36 -1.71
CA ARG A 9 7.27 2.35 -2.78
C ARG A 9 8.44 3.31 -2.79
N LYS A 10 8.95 3.61 -3.98
CA LYS A 10 9.96 4.66 -4.13
C LYS A 10 9.34 5.82 -4.89
N VAL A 11 9.25 6.98 -4.26
CA VAL A 11 8.61 8.16 -4.85
C VAL A 11 9.58 8.89 -5.78
N LYS A 12 9.07 9.38 -6.90
CA LYS A 12 9.86 10.22 -7.82
C LYS A 12 10.14 11.58 -7.19
N PRO A 13 11.31 12.18 -7.47
CA PRO A 13 11.59 13.54 -7.00
C PRO A 13 10.49 14.52 -7.43
N GLY A 14 10.02 15.32 -6.49
CA GLY A 14 8.97 16.31 -6.74
C GLY A 14 7.55 15.75 -6.74
N LYS A 15 7.37 14.44 -6.51
CA LYS A 15 6.05 13.80 -6.50
C LYS A 15 5.61 13.36 -5.10
N GLU A 16 6.32 13.80 -4.06
CA GLU A 16 6.04 13.43 -2.67
C GLU A 16 4.61 13.82 -2.25
N GLU A 17 4.21 15.04 -2.57
CA GLU A 17 2.88 15.54 -2.23
C GLU A 17 1.79 14.76 -2.94
N ALA A 18 1.99 14.48 -4.23
CA ALA A 18 1.04 13.71 -5.04
C ALA A 18 0.89 12.29 -4.49
N LEU A 19 1.99 11.66 -4.07
CA LEU A 19 1.93 10.34 -3.45
C LEU A 19 1.16 10.39 -2.13
N ASN A 20 1.42 11.40 -1.30
CA ASN A 20 0.73 11.55 -0.02
C ASN A 20 -0.78 11.65 -0.19
N GLU A 21 -1.24 12.37 -1.20
CA GLU A 21 -2.68 12.48 -1.49
C GLU A 21 -3.29 11.14 -1.89
N ILE A 22 -2.60 10.40 -2.76
CA ILE A 22 -3.05 9.07 -3.18
C ILE A 22 -3.12 8.12 -1.98
N VAL A 23 -2.10 8.11 -1.14
CA VAL A 23 -2.03 7.24 0.04
C VAL A 23 -3.13 7.59 1.05
N ARG A 24 -3.40 8.87 1.23
CA ARG A 24 -4.47 9.33 2.15
C ARG A 24 -5.83 8.77 1.71
N GLU A 25 -6.14 8.89 0.42
CA GLU A 25 -7.40 8.36 -0.14
C GLU A 25 -7.43 6.84 -0.02
N LEU A 26 -6.32 6.19 -0.38
CA LEU A 26 -6.20 4.74 -0.34
C LEU A 26 -6.43 4.19 1.08
N ARG A 27 -5.84 4.83 2.08
CA ARG A 27 -6.03 4.43 3.49
C ARG A 27 -7.48 4.59 3.91
N HIS A 28 -8.11 5.68 3.51
CA HIS A 28 -9.52 5.91 3.82
C HIS A 28 -10.41 4.81 3.24
N LYS A 29 -10.16 4.43 1.99
CA LYS A 29 -10.92 3.35 1.35
C LYS A 29 -10.63 2.00 1.98
N ALA A 30 -9.37 1.73 2.32
CA ALA A 30 -8.97 0.45 2.91
C ALA A 30 -9.66 0.21 4.26
N MET A 31 -9.89 1.26 5.04
CA MET A 31 -10.55 1.15 6.35
C MET A 31 -11.93 0.50 6.26
N TYR A 32 -12.59 0.61 5.11
CA TYR A 32 -13.93 0.05 4.92
C TYR A 32 -13.90 -1.26 4.11
N ALA A 33 -12.71 -1.73 3.73
CA ALA A 33 -12.59 -2.97 2.98
C ALA A 33 -12.78 -4.18 3.87
N GLU A 34 -13.41 -5.21 3.32
CA GLU A 34 -13.62 -6.47 4.03
C GLU A 34 -12.30 -7.06 4.51
N GLY A 35 -12.22 -7.36 5.81
CA GLY A 35 -11.06 -8.03 6.39
C GLY A 35 -9.87 -7.13 6.71
N PHE A 36 -9.95 -5.83 6.45
CA PHE A 36 -8.89 -4.91 6.86
C PHE A 36 -8.82 -4.80 8.38
N ILE A 37 -7.63 -4.90 8.96
CA ILE A 37 -7.41 -4.79 10.40
C ILE A 37 -6.70 -3.49 10.74
N SER A 38 -5.53 -3.25 10.16
CA SER A 38 -4.74 -2.07 10.47
C SER A 38 -3.70 -1.79 9.38
N GLY A 39 -3.15 -0.58 9.41
CA GLY A 39 -2.08 -0.21 8.49
C GLY A 39 -1.24 0.91 9.07
N GLU A 40 0.05 0.90 8.75
CA GLU A 40 0.98 1.98 9.07
C GLU A 40 1.83 2.30 7.85
N THR A 41 2.18 3.58 7.73
CA THR A 41 3.05 4.05 6.65
C THR A 41 4.32 4.61 7.27
N LEU A 42 5.46 4.10 6.84
CA LEU A 42 6.77 4.46 7.35
C LEU A 42 7.62 5.03 6.21
N GLN A 43 8.52 5.92 6.58
CA GLN A 43 9.47 6.50 5.64
C GLN A 43 10.88 6.12 6.09
N SER A 44 11.73 5.72 5.15
CA SER A 44 13.11 5.39 5.47
C SER A 44 13.87 6.63 5.97
N ILE A 45 14.60 6.48 7.05
CA ILE A 45 15.46 7.55 7.57
C ILE A 45 16.66 7.76 6.65
N GLN A 46 17.20 6.69 6.09
CA GLN A 46 18.38 6.73 5.23
C GLN A 46 18.08 7.22 3.83
N ASP A 47 16.90 6.85 3.30
CA ASP A 47 16.46 7.26 1.96
C ASP A 47 14.99 7.69 2.05
N PRO A 48 14.73 8.99 2.26
CA PRO A 48 13.37 9.49 2.42
C PRO A 48 12.44 9.25 1.23
N SER A 49 12.98 8.90 0.06
CA SER A 49 12.14 8.55 -1.08
C SER A 49 11.54 7.15 -0.96
N MET A 50 12.04 6.32 -0.03
CA MET A 50 11.54 4.97 0.22
C MET A 50 10.48 4.98 1.30
N HIS A 51 9.30 4.48 0.95
CA HIS A 51 8.18 4.33 1.87
C HIS A 51 7.86 2.86 2.05
N LEU A 52 7.47 2.49 3.26
CA LEU A 52 7.05 1.14 3.60
C LEU A 52 5.67 1.21 4.24
N VAL A 53 4.72 0.48 3.67
CA VAL A 53 3.42 0.29 4.28
C VAL A 53 3.37 -1.12 4.86
N ILE A 54 2.90 -1.23 6.10
CA ILE A 54 2.63 -2.53 6.72
C ILE A 54 1.14 -2.57 6.99
N SER A 55 0.41 -3.39 6.25
CA SER A 55 -1.03 -3.54 6.45
C SER A 55 -1.36 -4.95 6.93
N THR A 56 -2.34 -5.04 7.83
CA THR A 56 -2.76 -6.32 8.40
C THR A 56 -4.17 -6.62 7.94
N TRP A 57 -4.39 -7.85 7.48
CA TRP A 57 -5.66 -8.32 6.95
C TRP A 57 -6.04 -9.65 7.60
N LYS A 58 -7.33 -9.94 7.68
CA LYS A 58 -7.81 -11.16 8.33
C LYS A 58 -7.29 -12.43 7.66
N SER A 59 -7.10 -12.40 6.34
CA SER A 59 -6.61 -13.55 5.57
C SER A 59 -6.02 -13.09 4.26
N ILE A 60 -5.25 -13.96 3.62
CA ILE A 60 -4.71 -13.68 2.29
C ILE A 60 -5.85 -13.58 1.26
N SER A 61 -6.93 -14.30 1.49
CA SER A 61 -8.11 -14.27 0.60
C SER A 61 -8.72 -12.88 0.52
N VAL A 62 -8.94 -12.20 1.67
CA VAL A 62 -9.51 -10.85 1.67
C VAL A 62 -8.55 -9.82 1.10
N TRP A 63 -7.24 -10.00 1.31
CA TRP A 63 -6.23 -9.15 0.68
C TRP A 63 -6.29 -9.28 -0.85
N ASN A 64 -6.33 -10.51 -1.36
CA ASN A 64 -6.40 -10.74 -2.81
C ASN A 64 -7.66 -10.15 -3.41
N LYS A 65 -8.77 -10.23 -2.71
CA LYS A 65 -10.05 -9.65 -3.14
C LYS A 65 -9.94 -8.12 -3.24
N TRP A 66 -9.36 -7.48 -2.24
CA TRP A 66 -9.09 -6.04 -2.23
C TRP A 66 -8.21 -5.62 -3.40
N LEU A 67 -7.10 -6.34 -3.59
CA LEU A 67 -6.12 -6.03 -4.62
C LEU A 67 -6.69 -6.13 -6.03
N LYS A 68 -7.64 -7.06 -6.26
CA LYS A 68 -8.29 -7.26 -7.55
C LYS A 68 -9.46 -6.33 -7.79
N GLY A 69 -9.86 -5.56 -6.80
CA GLY A 69 -10.99 -4.64 -6.92
C GLY A 69 -10.73 -3.50 -7.89
N THR A 70 -11.81 -2.95 -8.43
CA THR A 70 -11.76 -1.86 -9.41
C THR A 70 -11.00 -0.64 -8.88
N TYR A 71 -11.28 -0.28 -7.63
CA TYR A 71 -10.61 0.88 -7.02
C TYR A 71 -9.10 0.70 -6.95
N ARG A 72 -8.63 -0.49 -6.53
CA ARG A 72 -7.20 -0.75 -6.40
C ARG A 72 -6.49 -0.76 -7.76
N LYS A 73 -7.18 -1.18 -8.81
CA LYS A 73 -6.66 -1.13 -10.17
C LYS A 73 -6.47 0.32 -10.65
N GLU A 74 -7.42 1.20 -10.31
CA GLU A 74 -7.30 2.62 -10.63
C GLU A 74 -6.14 3.27 -9.88
N ILE A 75 -5.96 2.91 -8.60
CA ILE A 75 -4.84 3.40 -7.80
C ILE A 75 -3.51 2.96 -8.40
N LYS A 76 -3.42 1.75 -8.91
CA LYS A 76 -2.20 1.27 -9.56
C LYS A 76 -1.78 2.17 -10.72
N LYS A 77 -2.74 2.65 -11.50
CA LYS A 77 -2.47 3.58 -12.59
C LYS A 77 -1.93 4.91 -12.10
N LYS A 78 -2.52 5.45 -11.03
CA LYS A 78 -2.06 6.69 -10.42
C LYS A 78 -0.66 6.54 -9.82
N MET A 79 -0.37 5.40 -9.21
CA MET A 79 0.93 5.12 -8.62
C MET A 79 2.06 5.14 -9.67
N LYS A 80 1.78 4.68 -10.88
CA LYS A 80 2.79 4.69 -11.97
C LYS A 80 3.31 6.09 -12.26
N GLU A 81 2.50 7.11 -12.06
CA GLU A 81 2.90 8.49 -12.36
C GLU A 81 3.80 9.09 -11.29
N VAL A 82 3.74 8.58 -10.07
CA VAL A 82 4.45 9.15 -8.93
C VAL A 82 5.57 8.28 -8.39
N LEU A 83 5.65 7.01 -8.80
CA LEU A 83 6.65 6.08 -8.30
C LEU A 83 7.76 5.79 -9.31
N VAL A 84 8.96 5.55 -8.77
CA VAL A 84 10.07 5.00 -9.56
C VAL A 84 9.90 3.49 -9.51
N GLY A 85 9.39 2.91 -10.59
CA GLY A 85 9.14 1.48 -10.67
C GLY A 85 7.84 1.06 -9.95
N PRO A 86 7.52 -0.24 -10.00
CA PRO A 86 6.28 -0.75 -9.40
C PRO A 86 6.34 -0.83 -7.89
N GLU A 87 5.16 -0.86 -7.26
CA GLU A 87 5.05 -1.21 -5.85
C GLU A 87 5.54 -2.64 -5.65
N LYS A 88 6.33 -2.86 -4.61
CA LYS A 88 6.76 -4.22 -4.26
C LYS A 88 5.91 -4.68 -3.07
N MET A 89 5.06 -5.66 -3.31
CA MET A 89 4.14 -6.20 -2.30
C MET A 89 4.59 -7.58 -1.89
N THR A 90 4.79 -7.79 -0.59
CA THR A 90 5.23 -9.08 -0.05
C THR A 90 4.30 -9.49 1.09
N PRO A 91 3.54 -10.58 0.95
CA PRO A 91 2.70 -11.08 2.03
C PRO A 91 3.48 -11.94 3.00
N PHE A 92 3.15 -11.79 4.28
CA PHE A 92 3.73 -12.58 5.37
C PHE A 92 2.60 -13.10 6.24
N GLN A 93 2.82 -14.24 6.87
CA GLN A 93 1.90 -14.77 7.88
C GLN A 93 2.69 -15.13 9.14
N TYR A 94 1.98 -15.22 10.25
CA TYR A 94 2.61 -15.64 11.50
C TYR A 94 2.97 -17.12 11.44
N GLU A 95 4.08 -17.46 12.03
CA GLU A 95 4.55 -18.86 12.10
C GLU A 95 3.77 -19.67 13.12
#